data_e36ad245fed35a226ef12a25a4b07a02
#
_entry.id   e36ad245fed35a226ef12a25a4b07a02
#
_cell.length_a   1.000
_cell.length_b   1.000
_cell.length_c   1.000
_cell.angle_alpha   90.00
_cell.angle_beta   90.00
_cell.angle_gamma   90.00
#
_symmetry.space_group_name_H-M   'P 1'
#
loop_
_entity.id
_entity.type
_entity.pdbx_description
1 polymer ?
#
loop_
_entity_poly.entity_id
_entity_poly.type
_entity_poly.pdbx_seq_one_letter_code
_entity_poly.pdbx_strand_id
1 'polypeptide(L)'
;HGMAPHTDHDKLNQHTDQVACQSCHIPAYARGGRKTKTWWDWSTAGKKNGQGKGIVEKDAEGYDTYHFNKGDFTWESNVIPEYRWFDGKIKYTLLNDPIDPSAVVPINSFSGNFKDADARIWPFKVMRGRQPYDSKQNLLAVPHLFGKDENAFWKHFDWGNALKAGLQARGVEFSGEYGFVDT
;
A
#
# COMPACT_ATOMS: atom_id res chain seq x y z
N HIS A 1 -30.88 5.68 0.02
CA HIS A 1 -31.49 4.70 0.94
C HIS A 1 -31.89 5.43 2.22
N GLY A 2 -33.09 5.12 2.77
CA GLY A 2 -33.55 5.66 4.06
C GLY A 2 -32.91 4.96 5.25
N MET A 3 -33.36 5.28 6.47
CA MET A 3 -32.88 4.66 7.73
C MET A 3 -33.23 3.16 7.84
N ALA A 4 -34.19 2.65 7.06
CA ALA A 4 -34.58 1.25 6.99
C ALA A 4 -34.45 0.73 5.55
N PRO A 5 -33.24 0.44 5.07
CA PRO A 5 -32.99 0.06 3.67
C PRO A 5 -33.48 -1.37 3.33
N HIS A 6 -33.73 -2.21 4.35
CA HIS A 6 -34.20 -3.58 4.17
C HIS A 6 -35.67 -3.69 4.56
N THR A 7 -36.53 -3.79 3.55
CA THR A 7 -37.98 -3.97 3.76
C THR A 7 -38.24 -5.28 4.52
N ASP A 8 -39.07 -5.24 5.55
CA ASP A 8 -39.49 -6.39 6.38
C ASP A 8 -38.35 -7.12 7.12
N HIS A 9 -37.20 -6.45 7.35
CA HIS A 9 -36.03 -7.03 8.02
C HIS A 9 -35.45 -6.11 9.09
N ASP A 10 -36.17 -5.92 10.18
CA ASP A 10 -35.78 -5.01 11.28
C ASP A 10 -34.37 -5.28 11.83
N LYS A 11 -34.02 -6.57 11.98
CA LYS A 11 -32.69 -6.96 12.46
C LYS A 11 -31.56 -6.52 11.52
N LEU A 12 -31.77 -6.59 10.19
CA LEU A 12 -30.79 -6.10 9.21
C LEU A 12 -30.70 -4.58 9.24
N ASN A 13 -31.83 -3.88 9.45
CA ASN A 13 -31.83 -2.43 9.60
C ASN A 13 -31.06 -1.99 10.87
N GLN A 14 -31.21 -2.71 11.99
CA GLN A 14 -30.41 -2.47 13.21
C GLN A 14 -28.91 -2.66 12.99
N HIS A 15 -28.51 -3.63 12.14
CA HIS A 15 -27.09 -3.83 11.83
C HIS A 15 -26.47 -2.61 11.14
N THR A 16 -27.24 -1.82 10.38
CA THR A 16 -26.70 -0.66 9.66
C THR A 16 -26.20 0.44 10.58
N ASP A 17 -26.56 0.43 11.86
CA ASP A 17 -26.05 1.36 12.86
C ASP A 17 -24.58 1.10 13.20
N GLN A 18 -24.13 -0.15 13.09
CA GLN A 18 -22.77 -0.58 13.45
C GLN A 18 -21.99 -1.21 12.29
N VAL A 19 -22.65 -1.62 11.22
CA VAL A 19 -22.05 -2.30 10.08
C VAL A 19 -22.30 -1.50 8.81
N ALA A 20 -21.24 -1.10 8.13
CA ALA A 20 -21.37 -0.43 6.85
C ALA A 20 -21.97 -1.37 5.79
N CYS A 21 -22.82 -0.83 4.92
CA CYS A 21 -23.51 -1.62 3.89
C CYS A 21 -22.56 -2.47 3.05
N GLN A 22 -21.38 -1.94 2.75
CA GLN A 22 -20.33 -2.62 1.99
C GLN A 22 -19.81 -3.89 2.67
N SER A 23 -19.87 -3.95 4.02
CA SER A 23 -19.38 -5.13 4.75
C SER A 23 -20.23 -6.38 4.47
N CYS A 24 -21.53 -6.21 4.19
CA CYS A 24 -22.41 -7.31 3.79
C CYS A 24 -22.53 -7.44 2.25
N HIS A 25 -22.60 -6.31 1.54
CA HIS A 25 -22.84 -6.31 0.09
C HIS A 25 -21.58 -6.54 -0.75
N ILE A 26 -20.38 -6.43 -0.17
CA ILE A 26 -19.10 -6.69 -0.85
C ILE A 26 -18.31 -7.75 -0.04
N PRO A 27 -18.72 -9.03 -0.08
CA PRO A 27 -18.08 -10.09 0.70
C PRO A 27 -16.66 -10.42 0.20
N ALA A 28 -16.36 -10.06 -1.03
CA ALA A 28 -15.02 -10.16 -1.61
C ALA A 28 -14.82 -9.05 -2.64
N TYR A 29 -13.61 -8.56 -2.77
CA TYR A 29 -13.22 -7.61 -3.82
C TYR A 29 -12.35 -8.27 -4.90
N ALA A 30 -12.01 -7.54 -5.96
CA ALA A 30 -11.33 -8.08 -7.15
C ALA A 30 -12.08 -9.26 -7.79
N ARG A 31 -13.37 -9.09 -7.99
CA ARG A 31 -14.28 -10.07 -8.58
C ARG A 31 -14.37 -9.90 -10.11
N GLY A 32 -15.05 -10.85 -10.78
CA GLY A 32 -15.33 -10.75 -12.22
C GLY A 32 -14.08 -10.87 -13.10
N GLY A 33 -13.10 -11.68 -12.72
CA GLY A 33 -11.90 -11.92 -13.51
C GLY A 33 -10.90 -10.76 -13.50
N ARG A 34 -11.05 -9.78 -12.59
CA ARG A 34 -10.12 -8.68 -12.43
C ARG A 34 -9.33 -8.84 -11.13
N LYS A 35 -8.02 -9.09 -11.25
CA LYS A 35 -7.13 -9.17 -10.10
C LYS A 35 -6.82 -7.78 -9.53
N THR A 36 -6.45 -7.73 -8.26
CA THR A 36 -5.90 -6.56 -7.60
C THR A 36 -4.54 -6.88 -7.02
N LYS A 37 -3.68 -5.88 -6.97
CA LYS A 37 -2.35 -6.02 -6.36
C LYS A 37 -2.50 -6.05 -4.84
N THR A 38 -1.92 -7.07 -4.19
CA THR A 38 -1.93 -7.26 -2.73
C THR A 38 -0.54 -7.16 -2.11
N TRP A 39 0.52 -7.33 -2.92
CA TRP A 39 1.91 -7.16 -2.53
C TRP A 39 2.71 -6.39 -3.57
N TRP A 40 3.67 -5.57 -3.11
CA TRP A 40 4.61 -4.86 -3.97
C TRP A 40 5.97 -4.71 -3.28
N ASP A 41 7.00 -5.35 -3.84
CA ASP A 41 8.37 -5.27 -3.34
C ASP A 41 9.24 -4.38 -4.23
N TRP A 42 9.52 -3.17 -3.77
CA TRP A 42 10.41 -2.25 -4.45
C TRP A 42 11.88 -2.64 -4.37
N SER A 43 12.29 -3.39 -3.34
CA SER A 43 13.69 -3.75 -3.11
C SER A 43 14.28 -4.60 -4.23
N THR A 44 13.43 -5.28 -4.98
CA THR A 44 13.82 -6.18 -6.08
C THR A 44 13.91 -5.49 -7.43
N ALA A 45 13.57 -4.20 -7.53
CA ALA A 45 13.63 -3.45 -8.78
C ALA A 45 15.07 -3.35 -9.34
N GLY A 46 15.20 -3.32 -10.67
CA GLY A 46 16.48 -3.12 -11.35
C GLY A 46 17.07 -4.38 -11.99
N LYS A 47 16.42 -5.55 -11.91
CA LYS A 47 16.96 -6.78 -12.54
C LYS A 47 17.01 -6.64 -14.07
N LYS A 48 18.14 -7.02 -14.64
CA LYS A 48 18.39 -7.04 -16.08
C LYS A 48 18.85 -8.44 -16.50
N ASN A 49 18.58 -8.82 -17.73
CA ASN A 49 19.06 -10.06 -18.30
C ASN A 49 20.56 -9.95 -18.69
N GLY A 50 21.16 -11.06 -19.16
CA GLY A 50 22.56 -11.09 -19.57
C GLY A 50 22.93 -10.14 -20.74
N GLN A 51 21.95 -9.54 -21.41
CA GLN A 51 22.13 -8.56 -22.48
C GLN A 51 21.90 -7.11 -21.99
N GLY A 52 21.70 -6.91 -20.68
CA GLY A 52 21.46 -5.60 -20.08
C GLY A 52 20.03 -5.07 -20.25
N LYS A 53 19.10 -5.86 -20.82
CA LYS A 53 17.69 -5.48 -20.99
C LYS A 53 16.91 -5.76 -19.71
N GLY A 54 16.05 -4.83 -19.29
CA GLY A 54 15.16 -5.00 -18.13
C GLY A 54 14.24 -6.19 -18.26
N ILE A 55 14.08 -6.95 -17.18
CA ILE A 55 13.24 -8.14 -17.10
C ILE A 55 11.79 -7.73 -16.82
N VAL A 56 10.84 -8.38 -17.51
CA VAL A 56 9.41 -8.30 -17.22
C VAL A 56 8.88 -9.73 -17.23
N GLU A 57 8.24 -10.14 -16.14
CA GLU A 57 7.60 -11.44 -15.99
C GLU A 57 6.10 -11.26 -15.81
N LYS A 58 5.33 -12.17 -16.36
CA LYS A 58 3.86 -12.12 -16.31
C LYS A 58 3.29 -13.47 -15.89
N ASP A 59 2.12 -13.42 -15.24
CA ASP A 59 1.32 -14.61 -15.01
C ASP A 59 0.56 -15.03 -16.29
N ALA A 60 -0.16 -16.15 -16.20
CA ALA A 60 -0.91 -16.71 -17.32
C ALA A 60 -2.01 -15.76 -17.86
N GLU A 61 -2.51 -14.85 -17.02
CA GLU A 61 -3.52 -13.86 -17.39
C GLU A 61 -2.93 -12.53 -17.85
N GLY A 62 -1.60 -12.40 -17.88
CA GLY A 62 -0.89 -11.24 -18.42
C GLY A 62 -0.60 -10.13 -17.40
N TYR A 63 -0.85 -10.33 -16.11
CA TYR A 63 -0.44 -9.39 -15.07
C TYR A 63 1.06 -9.50 -14.81
N ASP A 64 1.75 -8.36 -14.67
CA ASP A 64 3.17 -8.34 -14.35
C ASP A 64 3.39 -8.92 -12.94
N THR A 65 4.09 -10.04 -12.83
CA THR A 65 4.56 -10.60 -11.54
C THR A 65 5.89 -10.00 -11.14
N TYR A 66 6.69 -9.57 -12.12
CA TYR A 66 7.88 -8.76 -11.94
C TYR A 66 8.00 -7.73 -13.07
N HIS A 67 8.45 -6.52 -12.71
CA HIS A 67 8.80 -5.48 -13.68
C HIS A 67 10.08 -4.77 -13.23
N PHE A 68 11.11 -4.74 -14.07
CA PHE A 68 12.43 -4.21 -13.71
C PHE A 68 12.42 -2.79 -13.14
N ASN A 69 11.48 -1.93 -13.55
CA ASN A 69 11.33 -0.58 -13.00
C ASN A 69 10.68 -0.54 -11.62
N LYS A 70 10.01 -1.59 -11.18
CA LYS A 70 9.08 -1.56 -10.04
C LYS A 70 9.28 -2.68 -9.03
N GLY A 71 9.94 -3.80 -9.41
CA GLY A 71 10.13 -4.97 -8.57
C GLY A 71 9.03 -6.02 -8.70
N ASP A 72 8.84 -6.81 -7.67
CA ASP A 72 7.91 -7.94 -7.62
C ASP A 72 6.50 -7.52 -7.22
N PHE A 73 5.50 -8.25 -7.75
CA PHE A 73 4.09 -8.06 -7.44
C PHE A 73 3.37 -9.38 -7.17
N THR A 74 2.40 -9.33 -6.26
CA THR A 74 1.38 -10.36 -6.13
C THR A 74 0.02 -9.79 -6.51
N TRP A 75 -0.73 -10.55 -7.30
CA TRP A 75 -2.07 -10.22 -7.75
C TRP A 75 -3.04 -11.31 -7.33
N GLU A 76 -4.14 -10.92 -6.74
CA GLU A 76 -5.16 -11.84 -6.24
C GLU A 76 -6.55 -11.44 -6.72
N SER A 77 -7.44 -12.41 -6.78
CA SER A 77 -8.86 -12.22 -7.07
C SER A 77 -9.73 -12.82 -5.98
N ASN A 78 -10.97 -12.35 -5.88
CA ASN A 78 -11.94 -12.80 -4.88
C ASN A 78 -11.41 -12.72 -3.43
N VAL A 79 -10.69 -11.64 -3.13
CA VAL A 79 -10.03 -11.45 -1.83
C VAL A 79 -11.07 -11.04 -0.79
N ILE A 80 -11.05 -11.72 0.35
CA ILE A 80 -11.88 -11.37 1.49
C ILE A 80 -11.32 -10.11 2.15
N PRO A 81 -12.14 -9.05 2.38
CA PRO A 81 -11.70 -7.85 3.05
C PRO A 81 -11.30 -8.10 4.49
N GLU A 82 -10.42 -7.27 5.02
CA GLU A 82 -10.24 -7.15 6.46
C GLU A 82 -11.29 -6.19 7.03
N TYR A 83 -12.02 -6.64 8.05
CA TYR A 83 -13.08 -5.84 8.67
C TYR A 83 -12.55 -5.12 9.90
N ARG A 84 -12.73 -3.80 9.94
CA ARG A 84 -12.28 -2.96 11.06
C ARG A 84 -13.31 -1.92 11.42
N TRP A 85 -13.34 -1.54 12.70
CA TRP A 85 -14.03 -0.35 13.13
C TRP A 85 -13.39 0.89 12.52
N PHE A 86 -14.20 1.80 12.00
CA PHE A 86 -13.73 3.01 11.33
C PHE A 86 -14.70 4.15 11.59
N ASP A 87 -14.18 5.25 12.12
CA ASP A 87 -14.90 6.50 12.47
C ASP A 87 -14.77 7.59 11.40
N GLY A 88 -14.27 7.24 10.21
CA GLY A 88 -14.02 8.20 9.13
C GLY A 88 -12.65 8.90 9.19
N LYS A 89 -11.82 8.63 10.23
CA LYS A 89 -10.51 9.25 10.40
C LYS A 89 -9.38 8.31 10.03
N ILE A 90 -8.41 8.85 9.31
CA ILE A 90 -7.21 8.11 8.88
C ILE A 90 -5.98 8.87 9.39
N LYS A 91 -5.09 8.16 10.08
CA LYS A 91 -3.76 8.65 10.41
C LYS A 91 -2.77 8.09 9.40
N TYR A 92 -1.94 8.96 8.83
CA TYR A 92 -0.86 8.60 7.91
C TYR A 92 0.48 8.64 8.60
N THR A 93 1.38 7.74 8.25
CA THR A 93 2.81 7.87 8.58
C THR A 93 3.44 8.84 7.59
N LEU A 94 3.91 9.97 8.10
CA LEU A 94 4.52 11.03 7.31
C LEU A 94 6.03 10.84 7.17
N LEU A 95 6.66 11.57 6.24
CA LEU A 95 8.11 11.46 6.00
C LEU A 95 8.98 11.81 7.21
N ASN A 96 8.48 12.62 8.14
CA ASN A 96 9.19 13.01 9.34
C ASN A 96 8.79 12.19 10.58
N ASP A 97 7.91 11.21 10.43
CA ASP A 97 7.51 10.35 11.53
C ASP A 97 8.51 9.19 11.66
N PRO A 98 9.14 9.02 12.84
CA PRO A 98 10.00 7.87 13.09
C PRO A 98 9.24 6.55 12.96
N ILE A 99 9.86 5.58 12.32
CA ILE A 99 9.33 4.23 12.16
C ILE A 99 10.13 3.21 12.98
N ASP A 100 9.51 2.09 13.30
CA ASP A 100 10.18 0.90 13.82
C ASP A 100 10.43 -0.09 12.66
N PRO A 101 11.66 -0.18 12.12
CA PRO A 101 11.96 -1.05 10.99
C PRO A 101 11.99 -2.55 11.36
N SER A 102 11.88 -2.90 12.65
CA SER A 102 11.77 -4.30 13.09
C SER A 102 10.35 -4.87 12.98
N ALA A 103 9.36 -4.02 12.71
CA ALA A 103 7.95 -4.36 12.57
C ALA A 103 7.41 -3.93 11.20
N VAL A 104 6.19 -4.40 10.86
CA VAL A 104 5.47 -3.88 9.69
C VAL A 104 5.03 -2.44 9.97
N VAL A 105 5.46 -1.51 9.13
CA VAL A 105 5.16 -0.08 9.28
C VAL A 105 3.82 0.24 8.62
N PRO A 106 2.79 0.62 9.38
CA PRO A 106 1.52 1.03 8.79
C PRO A 106 1.66 2.37 8.07
N ILE A 107 1.48 2.40 6.74
CA ILE A 107 1.45 3.66 5.97
C ILE A 107 0.23 4.49 6.35
N ASN A 108 -0.88 3.82 6.61
CA ASN A 108 -2.07 4.41 7.19
C ASN A 108 -2.66 3.51 8.27
N SER A 109 -3.36 4.11 9.22
CA SER A 109 -4.08 3.42 10.28
C SER A 109 -5.43 4.09 10.51
N PHE A 110 -6.38 3.32 11.01
CA PHE A 110 -7.74 3.75 11.23
C PHE A 110 -8.02 3.87 12.72
N SER A 111 -8.80 4.86 13.08
CA SER A 111 -9.41 4.97 14.39
C SER A 111 -10.85 4.45 14.37
N GLY A 112 -11.37 4.22 15.55
CA GLY A 112 -12.70 3.71 15.78
C GLY A 112 -12.69 2.41 16.60
N ASN A 113 -13.72 2.23 17.38
CA ASN A 113 -13.95 1.04 18.18
C ASN A 113 -15.46 0.82 18.41
N PHE A 114 -15.83 -0.28 19.03
CA PHE A 114 -17.23 -0.65 19.22
C PHE A 114 -18.03 0.27 20.19
N LYS A 115 -17.35 1.11 20.97
CA LYS A 115 -17.98 2.10 21.87
C LYS A 115 -18.13 3.48 21.21
N ASP A 116 -17.58 3.66 20.04
CA ASP A 116 -17.64 4.90 19.32
C ASP A 116 -18.93 4.95 18.49
N ALA A 117 -19.80 5.90 18.80
CA ALA A 117 -21.10 6.03 18.15
C ALA A 117 -20.98 6.40 16.64
N ASP A 118 -19.86 6.99 16.24
CA ASP A 118 -19.62 7.38 14.86
C ASP A 118 -18.93 6.27 14.05
N ALA A 119 -18.40 5.24 14.73
CA ALA A 119 -17.68 4.16 14.06
C ALA A 119 -18.63 3.04 13.59
N ARG A 120 -18.29 2.48 12.44
CA ARG A 120 -18.92 1.27 11.88
C ARG A 120 -17.87 0.28 11.46
N ILE A 121 -18.25 -0.98 11.32
CA ILE A 121 -17.40 -2.02 10.74
C ILE A 121 -17.39 -1.85 9.22
N TRP A 122 -16.21 -1.55 8.66
CA TRP A 122 -15.99 -1.37 7.23
C TRP A 122 -15.07 -2.44 6.67
N PRO A 123 -15.26 -2.84 5.38
CA PRO A 123 -14.34 -3.72 4.68
C PRO A 123 -13.16 -2.93 4.11
N PHE A 124 -11.96 -3.39 4.37
CA PHE A 124 -10.73 -2.79 3.86
C PHE A 124 -9.93 -3.77 3.01
N LYS A 125 -9.36 -3.27 1.95
CA LYS A 125 -8.28 -3.96 1.25
C LYS A 125 -6.98 -3.72 2.00
N VAL A 126 -6.28 -4.80 2.35
CA VAL A 126 -4.90 -4.70 2.82
C VAL A 126 -3.97 -4.74 1.62
N MET A 127 -3.17 -3.70 1.45
CA MET A 127 -2.06 -3.66 0.50
C MET A 127 -0.78 -3.71 1.30
N ARG A 128 0.03 -4.73 1.09
CA ARG A 128 1.34 -4.89 1.72
C ARG A 128 2.44 -4.57 0.73
N GLY A 129 3.57 -4.11 1.24
CA GLY A 129 4.69 -3.81 0.38
C GLY A 129 6.01 -3.78 1.13
N ARG A 130 7.09 -3.62 0.37
CA ARG A 130 8.42 -3.41 0.89
C ARG A 130 8.98 -2.15 0.26
N GLN A 131 9.27 -1.14 1.10
CA GLN A 131 9.60 0.20 0.68
C GLN A 131 10.94 0.66 1.25
N PRO A 132 11.65 1.59 0.56
CA PRO A 132 12.91 2.12 1.07
C PRO A 132 12.68 3.05 2.27
N TYR A 133 13.64 3.04 3.19
CA TYR A 133 13.71 3.98 4.31
C TYR A 133 15.16 4.40 4.56
N ASP A 134 15.36 5.55 5.18
CA ASP A 134 16.66 5.98 5.72
C ASP A 134 16.95 5.17 6.99
N SER A 135 17.92 4.26 6.90
CA SER A 135 18.18 3.29 7.97
C SER A 135 18.86 3.87 9.20
N LYS A 136 19.48 5.04 9.08
CA LYS A 136 20.11 5.73 10.20
C LYS A 136 19.14 6.61 10.97
N GLN A 137 18.21 7.24 10.24
CA GLN A 137 17.20 8.13 10.81
C GLN A 137 15.89 7.41 11.16
N ASN A 138 15.70 6.18 10.67
CA ASN A 138 14.45 5.43 10.76
C ASN A 138 13.24 6.23 10.23
N LEU A 139 13.39 6.79 9.03
CA LEU A 139 12.35 7.56 8.34
C LEU A 139 12.04 6.91 6.99
N LEU A 140 10.76 6.83 6.63
CA LEU A 140 10.39 6.40 5.27
C LEU A 140 11.04 7.32 4.25
N ALA A 141 11.49 6.75 3.13
CA ALA A 141 12.18 7.50 2.10
C ALA A 141 11.44 7.46 0.76
N VAL A 142 11.38 8.62 0.09
CA VAL A 142 10.72 8.77 -1.21
C VAL A 142 11.78 8.92 -2.29
N PRO A 143 11.87 7.97 -3.24
CA PRO A 143 12.84 8.06 -4.32
C PRO A 143 12.41 9.03 -5.42
N HIS A 144 13.38 9.66 -6.07
CA HIS A 144 13.21 10.32 -7.37
C HIS A 144 13.16 9.26 -8.48
N LEU A 145 11.94 8.79 -8.80
CA LEU A 145 11.78 7.63 -9.70
C LEU A 145 12.02 7.97 -11.17
N PHE A 146 11.46 9.09 -11.63
CA PHE A 146 11.38 9.44 -13.05
C PHE A 146 12.00 10.83 -13.30
N GLY A 147 12.79 10.93 -14.36
CA GLY A 147 13.43 12.16 -14.80
C GLY A 147 14.41 11.91 -15.94
N LYS A 148 14.92 13.00 -16.53
CA LYS A 148 16.01 12.93 -17.52
C LYS A 148 17.39 13.10 -16.89
N ASP A 149 17.44 13.51 -15.64
CA ASP A 149 18.65 13.73 -14.86
C ASP A 149 19.29 12.41 -14.37
N GLU A 150 20.51 12.53 -13.85
CA GLU A 150 21.32 11.38 -13.42
C GLU A 150 20.87 10.76 -12.09
N ASN A 151 19.93 11.39 -11.38
CA ASN A 151 19.43 10.90 -10.11
C ASN A 151 18.13 10.08 -10.24
N ALA A 152 17.54 10.04 -11.44
CA ALA A 152 16.31 9.29 -11.67
C ALA A 152 16.54 7.78 -11.57
N PHE A 153 15.83 7.10 -10.64
CA PHE A 153 15.99 5.68 -10.37
C PHE A 153 15.83 4.83 -11.64
N TRP A 154 14.82 5.10 -12.47
CA TRP A 154 14.55 4.31 -13.68
C TRP A 154 15.58 4.46 -14.77
N LYS A 155 16.50 5.41 -14.65
CA LYS A 155 17.62 5.59 -15.58
C LYS A 155 18.83 4.74 -15.18
N HIS A 156 19.19 4.74 -13.90
CA HIS A 156 20.43 4.14 -13.42
C HIS A 156 20.22 2.99 -12.41
N PHE A 157 19.05 2.88 -11.81
CA PHE A 157 18.72 1.91 -10.75
C PHE A 157 19.63 2.04 -9.51
N ASP A 158 20.04 3.27 -9.23
CA ASP A 158 20.80 3.63 -8.03
C ASP A 158 19.85 4.19 -6.96
N TRP A 159 19.60 3.38 -5.94
CA TRP A 159 18.73 3.76 -4.83
C TRP A 159 19.30 4.93 -4.02
N GLY A 160 20.62 4.95 -3.76
CA GLY A 160 21.26 6.01 -2.97
C GLY A 160 21.06 7.39 -3.59
N ASN A 161 21.35 7.53 -4.88
CA ASN A 161 21.17 8.79 -5.63
C ASN A 161 19.67 9.17 -5.72
N ALA A 162 18.81 8.19 -6.00
CA ALA A 162 17.37 8.44 -6.13
C ALA A 162 16.73 8.87 -4.81
N LEU A 163 17.10 8.26 -3.70
CA LEU A 163 16.61 8.61 -2.37
C LEU A 163 17.11 9.99 -1.92
N LYS A 164 18.40 10.26 -2.14
CA LYS A 164 18.98 11.57 -1.86
C LYS A 164 18.22 12.69 -2.57
N ALA A 165 18.04 12.55 -3.90
CA ALA A 165 17.33 13.54 -4.70
C ALA A 165 15.84 13.66 -4.31
N GLY A 166 15.16 12.54 -4.05
CA GLY A 166 13.76 12.52 -3.69
C GLY A 166 13.46 13.13 -2.31
N LEU A 167 14.30 12.89 -1.31
CA LEU A 167 14.20 13.48 0.01
C LEU A 167 14.58 14.96 0.00
N GLN A 168 15.66 15.32 -0.68
CA GLN A 168 16.08 16.72 -0.83
C GLN A 168 14.98 17.60 -1.46
N ALA A 169 14.28 17.08 -2.47
CA ALA A 169 13.16 17.80 -3.10
C ALA A 169 11.98 18.06 -2.14
N ARG A 170 11.97 17.41 -0.98
CA ARG A 170 10.97 17.56 0.10
C ARG A 170 11.51 18.23 1.35
N GLY A 171 12.74 18.76 1.29
CA GLY A 171 13.39 19.41 2.41
C GLY A 171 13.79 18.45 3.54
N VAL A 172 13.92 17.16 3.26
CA VAL A 172 14.37 16.14 4.21
C VAL A 172 15.81 15.77 3.89
N GLU A 173 16.66 15.77 4.91
CA GLU A 173 18.06 15.36 4.76
C GLU A 173 18.14 13.82 4.68
N PHE A 174 18.96 13.31 3.77
CA PHE A 174 19.25 11.89 3.64
C PHE A 174 20.60 11.57 4.30
N SER A 175 20.63 10.58 5.17
CA SER A 175 21.86 10.18 5.88
C SER A 175 22.93 9.53 5.01
N GLY A 176 22.54 9.06 3.83
CA GLY A 176 23.38 8.25 2.93
C GLY A 176 23.23 6.74 3.13
N GLU A 177 22.55 6.31 4.20
CA GLU A 177 22.30 4.91 4.51
C GLU A 177 20.83 4.56 4.31
N TYR A 178 20.53 3.44 3.65
CA TYR A 178 19.16 3.04 3.43
C TYR A 178 18.97 1.52 3.57
N GLY A 179 17.76 1.14 3.84
CA GLY A 179 17.29 -0.23 3.86
C GLY A 179 15.89 -0.32 3.28
N PHE A 180 15.29 -1.48 3.42
CA PHE A 180 13.89 -1.72 3.01
C PHE A 180 13.11 -2.28 4.18
N VAL A 181 11.90 -1.76 4.38
CA VAL A 181 11.01 -2.13 5.48
C VAL A 181 9.68 -2.61 4.93
N ASP A 182 9.07 -3.58 5.61
CA ASP A 182 7.74 -4.06 5.28
C ASP A 182 6.68 -3.06 5.74
N THR A 183 5.70 -2.82 4.87
CA THR A 183 4.62 -1.84 5.07
C THR A 183 3.24 -2.42 4.83
#